data_1422c0ab3a74dbcc54802df858b4ff9f
#
_entry.id   1422c0ab3a74dbcc54802df858b4ff9f
#
_cell.length_a   1.000
_cell.length_b   1.000
_cell.length_c   1.000
_cell.angle_alpha   90.00
_cell.angle_beta   90.00
_cell.angle_gamma   90.00
#
_symmetry.space_group_name_H-M   'P 1'
#
loop_
_entity.id
_entity.type
_entity.pdbx_description
1 polymer ?
#
loop_
_entity_poly.entity_id
_entity_poly.type
_entity_poly.pdbx_seq_one_letter_code
_entity_poly.pdbx_strand_id
1 'polypeptide(L)'
;MKILSCGAGMQSSALHLMSCENALAKIRGEPPVWPQVPIYDISIFCDLGFEPPWVKKQVEFLANAGHSCGVPLVILDSPLYTDFMENFGERRTISIPWWTIKEDGHKSKMPRNCTIDYKVELISKYVRWELLGYKKGQRLRDEDKKAHEMHMGFSAEESRRCKESPNPMFVNKFPLVEMGLTRADNFAYIKDVWGLETKASACSFCPFHKNYFFKFLRENEPEQYAQVVGVD
;
A
#
# COMPACT_ATOMS: atom_id res chain seq x y z
N MET A 1 10.97 -13.81 6.78
CA MET A 1 10.85 -12.35 7.01
C MET A 1 9.41 -11.99 7.23
N LYS A 2 9.18 -10.95 8.03
CA LYS A 2 7.87 -10.34 8.32
C LYS A 2 7.81 -8.99 7.61
N ILE A 3 7.04 -8.93 6.53
CA ILE A 3 7.01 -7.81 5.59
C ILE A 3 5.64 -7.15 5.66
N LEU A 4 5.59 -5.82 5.79
CA LEU A 4 4.35 -5.07 5.67
C LEU A 4 4.21 -4.50 4.26
N SER A 5 3.13 -4.84 3.55
CA SER A 5 2.70 -4.11 2.36
C SER A 5 2.04 -2.80 2.80
N CYS A 6 2.81 -1.72 2.81
CA CYS A 6 2.38 -0.42 3.29
C CYS A 6 1.82 0.41 2.14
N GLY A 7 0.51 0.66 2.12
CA GLY A 7 -0.11 1.56 1.15
C GLY A 7 -0.18 3.02 1.62
N ALA A 8 0.39 3.35 2.78
CA ALA A 8 0.30 4.64 3.45
C ALA A 8 -1.16 5.15 3.67
N GLY A 9 -2.14 4.26 3.56
CA GLY A 9 -3.50 4.52 4.01
C GLY A 9 -3.65 4.16 5.49
N MET A 10 -4.78 4.53 6.08
CA MET A 10 -5.08 4.38 7.50
C MET A 10 -4.67 3.02 8.08
N GLN A 11 -5.15 1.91 7.50
CA GLN A 11 -4.94 0.58 8.08
C GLN A 11 -3.47 0.12 8.05
N SER A 12 -2.79 0.31 6.92
CA SER A 12 -1.38 -0.08 6.81
C SER A 12 -0.46 0.83 7.61
N SER A 13 -0.83 2.11 7.77
CA SER A 13 -0.13 3.04 8.66
C SER A 13 -0.28 2.62 10.11
N ALA A 14 -1.48 2.20 10.54
CA ALA A 14 -1.70 1.67 11.89
C ALA A 14 -0.78 0.47 12.17
N LEU A 15 -0.72 -0.51 11.27
CA LEU A 15 0.16 -1.67 11.42
C LEU A 15 1.65 -1.29 11.53
N HIS A 16 2.11 -0.33 10.70
CA HIS A 16 3.48 0.15 10.78
C HIS A 16 3.79 0.78 12.14
N LEU A 17 2.91 1.65 12.63
CA LEU A 17 3.06 2.35 13.90
C LEU A 17 2.94 1.41 15.11
N MET A 18 2.03 0.43 15.07
CA MET A 18 1.94 -0.63 16.07
C MET A 18 3.23 -1.47 16.14
N SER A 19 3.85 -1.75 14.99
CA SER A 19 5.15 -2.42 14.93
C SER A 19 6.26 -1.56 15.55
N CYS A 20 6.22 -0.24 15.34
CA CYS A 20 7.13 0.70 15.98
C CYS A 20 6.98 0.69 17.51
N GLU A 21 5.75 0.69 18.04
CA GLU A 21 5.51 0.59 19.49
C GLU A 21 6.05 -0.72 20.07
N ASN A 22 5.86 -1.84 19.36
CA ASN A 22 6.42 -3.12 19.78
C ASN A 22 7.95 -3.12 19.77
N ALA A 23 8.58 -2.46 18.80
CA ALA A 23 10.03 -2.31 18.76
C ALA A 23 10.55 -1.46 19.93
N LEU A 24 9.86 -0.37 20.26
CA LEU A 24 10.18 0.47 21.42
C LEU A 24 9.96 -0.27 22.74
N ALA A 25 8.87 -1.03 22.88
CA ALA A 25 8.62 -1.87 24.05
C ALA A 25 9.75 -2.90 24.24
N LYS A 26 10.17 -3.56 23.15
CA LYS A 26 11.31 -4.50 23.17
C LYS A 26 12.61 -3.84 23.63
N ILE A 27 12.90 -2.63 23.19
CA ILE A 27 14.09 -1.87 23.62
C ILE A 27 14.05 -1.60 25.14
N ARG A 28 12.86 -1.35 25.69
CA ARG A 28 12.66 -1.11 27.14
C ARG A 28 12.57 -2.41 27.96
N GLY A 29 12.62 -3.58 27.32
CA GLY A 29 12.44 -4.87 28.00
C GLY A 29 11.00 -5.15 28.43
N GLU A 30 10.03 -4.48 27.79
CA GLU A 30 8.59 -4.61 28.04
C GLU A 30 7.96 -5.63 27.08
N PRO A 31 6.82 -6.24 27.46
CA PRO A 31 6.06 -7.08 26.54
C PRO A 31 5.52 -6.25 25.35
N PRO A 32 5.23 -6.90 24.21
CA PRO A 32 4.68 -6.19 23.05
C PRO A 32 3.32 -5.54 23.40
N VAL A 33 3.15 -4.28 22.98
CA VAL A 33 1.89 -3.55 23.12
C VAL A 33 0.78 -4.18 22.28
N TRP A 34 1.17 -4.67 21.10
CA TRP A 34 0.29 -5.30 20.11
C TRP A 34 0.75 -6.72 19.81
N PRO A 35 0.34 -7.74 20.62
CA PRO A 35 0.85 -9.12 20.47
C PRO A 35 0.62 -9.75 19.09
N GLN A 36 -0.44 -9.36 18.37
CA GLN A 36 -0.78 -9.87 17.03
C GLN A 36 0.03 -9.20 15.92
N VAL A 37 0.70 -8.08 16.20
CA VAL A 37 1.49 -7.34 15.22
C VAL A 37 2.97 -7.60 15.49
N PRO A 38 3.71 -8.18 14.54
CA PRO A 38 5.15 -8.38 14.74
C PRO A 38 5.93 -7.07 14.61
N ILE A 39 7.17 -7.07 15.06
CA ILE A 39 8.16 -6.09 14.62
C ILE A 39 8.50 -6.47 13.18
N TYR A 40 8.13 -5.62 12.22
CA TYR A 40 8.39 -5.87 10.80
C TYR A 40 9.89 -5.75 10.49
N ASP A 41 10.40 -6.72 9.75
CA ASP A 41 11.76 -6.64 9.21
C ASP A 41 11.85 -5.50 8.17
N ILE A 42 10.74 -5.24 7.47
CA ILE A 42 10.62 -4.16 6.48
C ILE A 42 9.15 -3.82 6.20
N SER A 43 8.86 -2.53 6.06
CA SER A 43 7.62 -2.02 5.46
C SER A 43 7.94 -1.51 4.06
N ILE A 44 7.10 -1.83 3.06
CA ILE A 44 7.34 -1.49 1.67
C ILE A 44 6.17 -0.66 1.14
N PHE A 45 6.47 0.56 0.71
CA PHE A 45 5.55 1.45 0.00
C PHE A 45 5.91 1.50 -1.48
N CYS A 46 4.92 1.40 -2.38
CA CYS A 46 5.11 1.60 -3.82
C CYS A 46 4.54 2.97 -4.19
N ASP A 47 5.41 3.91 -4.55
CA ASP A 47 5.01 5.20 -5.13
C ASP A 47 4.65 4.99 -6.60
N LEU A 48 3.42 5.29 -6.97
CA LEU A 48 2.92 5.16 -8.34
C LEU A 48 3.15 6.43 -9.19
N GLY A 49 3.74 7.48 -8.60
CA GLY A 49 3.98 8.75 -9.25
C GLY A 49 2.76 9.69 -9.30
N PHE A 50 1.59 9.21 -8.92
CA PHE A 50 0.32 9.97 -8.90
C PHE A 50 -0.29 10.07 -7.50
N GLU A 51 0.53 9.91 -6.47
CA GLU A 51 0.03 9.98 -5.10
C GLU A 51 -0.32 11.43 -4.72
N PRO A 52 -1.45 11.67 -4.05
CA PRO A 52 -1.81 12.98 -3.53
C PRO A 52 -0.76 13.54 -2.56
N PRO A 53 -0.60 14.87 -2.42
CA PRO A 53 0.43 15.48 -1.56
C PRO A 53 0.38 15.02 -0.11
N TRP A 54 -0.81 14.76 0.44
CA TRP A 54 -0.94 14.24 1.81
C TRP A 54 -0.40 12.82 1.96
N VAL A 55 -0.41 11.99 0.90
CA VAL A 55 0.17 10.64 0.97
C VAL A 55 1.68 10.72 1.10
N LYS A 56 2.33 11.63 0.39
CA LYS A 56 3.78 11.87 0.54
C LYS A 56 4.13 12.26 1.97
N LYS A 57 3.36 13.17 2.59
CA LYS A 57 3.53 13.55 3.99
C LYS A 57 3.29 12.38 4.96
N GLN A 58 2.30 11.54 4.69
CA GLN A 58 2.04 10.34 5.47
C GLN A 58 3.21 9.34 5.38
N VAL A 59 3.75 9.11 4.19
CA VAL A 59 4.91 8.24 3.98
C VAL A 59 6.14 8.76 4.70
N GLU A 60 6.41 10.06 4.60
CA GLU A 60 7.52 10.70 5.30
C GLU A 60 7.40 10.55 6.82
N PHE A 61 6.21 10.79 7.37
CA PHE A 61 5.93 10.57 8.79
C PHE A 61 6.21 9.13 9.22
N LEU A 62 5.70 8.15 8.46
CA LEU A 62 5.90 6.73 8.74
C LEU A 62 7.39 6.33 8.64
N ALA A 63 8.11 6.84 7.64
CA ALA A 63 9.53 6.58 7.48
C ALA A 63 10.34 7.11 8.67
N ASN A 64 10.02 8.32 9.14
CA ASN A 64 10.67 8.93 10.31
C ASN A 64 10.36 8.15 11.60
N ALA A 65 9.09 7.76 11.81
CA ALA A 65 8.70 6.91 12.94
C ALA A 65 9.44 5.58 12.92
N GLY A 66 9.47 4.91 11.77
CA GLY A 66 10.16 3.64 11.59
C GLY A 66 11.67 3.76 11.79
N HIS A 67 12.30 4.81 11.28
CA HIS A 67 13.73 5.08 11.48
C HIS A 67 14.08 5.18 12.98
N SER A 68 13.24 5.89 13.74
CA SER A 68 13.46 6.13 15.17
C SER A 68 13.39 4.87 16.03
N CYS A 69 12.75 3.81 15.58
CA CYS A 69 12.55 2.56 16.34
C CYS A 69 13.14 1.31 15.66
N GLY A 70 13.82 1.45 14.53
CA GLY A 70 14.45 0.35 13.81
C GLY A 70 13.48 -0.52 13.01
N VAL A 71 12.32 0.01 12.60
CA VAL A 71 11.36 -0.62 11.68
C VAL A 71 11.44 0.09 10.32
N PRO A 72 12.29 -0.36 9.38
CA PRO A 72 12.54 0.37 8.14
C PRO A 72 11.32 0.41 7.23
N LEU A 73 11.08 1.58 6.61
CA LEU A 73 10.14 1.74 5.53
C LEU A 73 10.91 2.07 4.25
N VAL A 74 10.77 1.22 3.24
CA VAL A 74 11.38 1.38 1.92
C VAL A 74 10.33 1.86 0.94
N ILE A 75 10.70 2.85 0.13
CA ILE A 75 9.88 3.39 -0.96
C ILE A 75 10.41 2.80 -2.26
N LEU A 76 9.54 2.17 -3.01
CA LEU A 76 9.82 1.64 -4.35
C LEU A 76 9.15 2.54 -5.38
N ASP A 77 9.93 3.09 -6.30
CA ASP A 77 9.41 3.83 -7.44
C ASP A 77 8.76 2.86 -8.43
N SER A 78 7.48 3.04 -8.67
CA SER A 78 6.74 2.23 -9.63
C SER A 78 6.77 2.88 -11.01
N PRO A 79 6.96 2.10 -12.09
CA PRO A 79 6.97 2.63 -13.45
C PRO A 79 5.57 3.05 -13.97
N LEU A 80 4.53 3.03 -13.14
CA LEU A 80 3.15 3.31 -13.59
C LEU A 80 3.03 4.68 -14.28
N TYR A 81 3.62 5.72 -13.67
CA TYR A 81 3.54 7.07 -14.24
C TYR A 81 4.21 7.14 -15.61
N THR A 82 5.45 6.64 -15.69
CA THR A 82 6.24 6.63 -16.92
C THR A 82 5.59 5.76 -17.99
N ASP A 83 5.19 4.55 -17.63
CA ASP A 83 4.50 3.63 -18.55
C ASP A 83 3.21 4.24 -19.11
N PHE A 84 2.48 4.98 -18.27
CA PHE A 84 1.25 5.62 -18.68
C PHE A 84 1.50 6.84 -19.57
N MET A 85 2.40 7.74 -19.18
CA MET A 85 2.65 8.99 -19.90
C MET A 85 3.42 8.81 -21.22
N GLU A 86 4.37 7.86 -21.25
CA GLU A 86 5.25 7.65 -22.40
C GLU A 86 4.71 6.62 -23.39
N ASN A 87 3.92 5.65 -22.91
CA ASN A 87 3.45 4.53 -23.74
C ASN A 87 1.93 4.55 -23.97
N PHE A 88 1.25 5.64 -23.64
CA PHE A 88 -0.18 5.75 -23.87
C PHE A 88 -0.51 5.69 -25.37
N GLY A 89 -1.30 4.68 -25.75
CA GLY A 89 -1.64 4.42 -27.15
C GLY A 89 -0.66 3.55 -27.96
N GLU A 90 0.58 3.37 -27.50
CA GLU A 90 1.59 2.54 -28.19
C GLU A 90 1.58 1.08 -27.75
N ARG A 91 1.21 0.82 -26.51
CA ARG A 91 1.06 -0.52 -25.93
C ARG A 91 -0.29 -0.64 -25.26
N ARG A 92 -0.69 -1.89 -25.00
CA ARG A 92 -1.81 -2.19 -24.13
C ARG A 92 -1.46 -1.84 -22.66
N THR A 93 -1.49 -0.58 -22.30
CA THR A 93 -1.26 -0.05 -20.95
C THR A 93 -2.52 -0.16 -20.07
N ILE A 94 -3.22 -1.30 -20.09
CA ILE A 94 -4.56 -1.44 -19.52
C ILE A 94 -4.52 -1.97 -18.07
N SER A 95 -3.62 -1.46 -17.26
CA SER A 95 -3.65 -1.75 -15.82
C SER A 95 -4.47 -0.73 -15.05
N ILE A 96 -4.70 0.45 -15.64
CA ILE A 96 -5.51 1.50 -15.02
C ILE A 96 -6.97 1.28 -15.39
N PRO A 97 -7.90 1.20 -14.43
CA PRO A 97 -9.31 1.04 -14.73
C PRO A 97 -9.90 2.37 -15.22
N TRP A 98 -10.45 2.35 -16.42
CA TRP A 98 -11.21 3.46 -17.00
C TRP A 98 -12.71 3.19 -16.95
N TRP A 99 -13.51 4.25 -17.01
CA TRP A 99 -14.91 4.13 -17.35
C TRP A 99 -15.03 4.01 -18.86
N THR A 100 -15.75 2.99 -19.31
CA THR A 100 -16.07 2.80 -20.72
C THR A 100 -17.57 2.95 -20.95
N ILE A 101 -17.93 3.51 -22.09
CA ILE A 101 -19.31 3.58 -22.56
C ILE A 101 -19.44 2.57 -23.68
N LYS A 102 -20.30 1.58 -23.52
CA LYS A 102 -20.61 0.59 -24.54
C LYS A 102 -21.50 1.20 -25.64
N GLU A 103 -21.62 0.56 -26.78
CA GLU A 103 -22.47 0.99 -27.90
C GLU A 103 -23.94 1.17 -27.47
N ASP A 104 -24.42 0.41 -26.51
CA ASP A 104 -25.75 0.49 -25.92
C ASP A 104 -25.90 1.63 -24.89
N GLY A 105 -24.88 2.46 -24.71
CA GLY A 105 -24.84 3.56 -23.74
C GLY A 105 -24.59 3.15 -22.29
N HIS A 106 -24.47 1.86 -22.00
CA HIS A 106 -24.17 1.39 -20.65
C HIS A 106 -22.73 1.74 -20.23
N LYS A 107 -22.60 2.34 -19.06
CA LYS A 107 -21.29 2.61 -18.43
C LYS A 107 -20.77 1.35 -17.75
N SER A 108 -19.55 0.97 -18.06
CA SER A 108 -18.86 -0.10 -17.38
C SER A 108 -17.49 0.36 -16.90
N LYS A 109 -16.93 -0.33 -15.92
CA LYS A 109 -15.61 -0.05 -15.38
C LYS A 109 -14.67 -1.19 -15.71
N MET A 110 -13.50 -0.86 -16.19
CA MET A 110 -12.46 -1.85 -16.47
C MET A 110 -11.92 -2.49 -15.18
N PRO A 111 -11.37 -3.73 -15.26
CA PRO A 111 -10.71 -4.38 -14.12
C PRO A 111 -9.58 -3.52 -13.56
N ARG A 112 -9.44 -3.54 -12.22
CA ARG A 112 -8.36 -2.83 -11.51
C ARG A 112 -7.12 -3.72 -11.40
N ASN A 113 -6.29 -3.74 -12.44
CA ASN A 113 -5.07 -4.54 -12.46
C ASN A 113 -3.83 -3.76 -11.95
N CYS A 114 -3.90 -2.42 -11.87
CA CYS A 114 -2.79 -1.59 -11.42
C CYS A 114 -2.22 -2.00 -10.03
N THR A 115 -3.06 -2.52 -9.13
CA THR A 115 -2.58 -3.02 -7.84
C THR A 115 -1.70 -4.26 -7.99
N ILE A 116 -2.05 -5.16 -8.91
CA ILE A 116 -1.28 -6.39 -9.15
C ILE A 116 0.02 -6.03 -9.87
N ASP A 117 -0.07 -5.33 -11.00
CA ASP A 117 1.03 -5.11 -11.91
C ASP A 117 2.08 -4.14 -11.34
N TYR A 118 1.65 -3.10 -10.63
CA TYR A 118 2.52 -2.01 -10.20
C TYR A 118 2.79 -1.93 -8.69
N LYS A 119 2.10 -2.74 -7.86
CA LYS A 119 2.40 -2.85 -6.42
C LYS A 119 2.81 -4.27 -6.04
N VAL A 120 1.93 -5.26 -6.24
CA VAL A 120 2.19 -6.64 -5.78
C VAL A 120 3.38 -7.26 -6.47
N GLU A 121 3.48 -7.13 -7.81
CA GLU A 121 4.62 -7.63 -8.56
C GLU A 121 5.91 -6.91 -8.21
N LEU A 122 5.86 -5.58 -8.04
CA LEU A 122 7.04 -4.79 -7.70
C LEU A 122 7.59 -5.20 -6.33
N ILE A 123 6.74 -5.33 -5.31
CA ILE A 123 7.12 -5.82 -3.99
C ILE A 123 7.70 -7.24 -4.11
N SER A 124 7.05 -8.12 -4.86
CA SER A 124 7.51 -9.50 -5.03
C SER A 124 8.88 -9.58 -5.70
N LYS A 125 9.14 -8.74 -6.70
CA LYS A 125 10.43 -8.63 -7.39
C LYS A 125 11.50 -8.09 -6.45
N TYR A 126 11.20 -7.03 -5.71
CA TYR A 126 12.12 -6.45 -4.74
C TYR A 126 12.52 -7.46 -3.65
N VAL A 127 11.55 -8.14 -3.03
CA VAL A 127 11.84 -9.17 -2.04
C VAL A 127 12.68 -10.28 -2.64
N ARG A 128 12.33 -10.75 -3.83
CA ARG A 128 13.02 -11.87 -4.47
C ARG A 128 14.46 -11.54 -4.88
N TRP A 129 14.67 -10.39 -5.50
CA TRP A 129 15.96 -10.06 -6.08
C TRP A 129 16.87 -9.31 -5.11
N GLU A 130 16.35 -8.29 -4.43
CA GLU A 130 17.18 -7.44 -3.56
C GLU A 130 17.34 -8.05 -2.16
N LEU A 131 16.28 -8.60 -1.57
CA LEU A 131 16.35 -9.11 -0.21
C LEU A 131 16.82 -10.59 -0.13
N LEU A 132 16.38 -11.42 -1.08
CA LEU A 132 16.73 -12.85 -1.10
C LEU A 132 17.87 -13.18 -2.07
N GLY A 133 18.35 -12.22 -2.87
CA GLY A 133 19.49 -12.38 -3.76
C GLY A 133 19.28 -13.30 -4.96
N TYR A 134 18.03 -13.51 -5.40
CA TYR A 134 17.75 -14.31 -6.60
C TYR A 134 18.13 -13.57 -7.88
N LYS A 135 18.63 -14.33 -8.85
CA LYS A 135 18.81 -13.84 -10.23
C LYS A 135 17.51 -13.98 -11.03
N LYS A 136 17.35 -13.14 -12.05
CA LYS A 136 16.21 -13.24 -12.98
C LYS A 136 16.16 -14.64 -13.62
N GLY A 137 15.00 -15.28 -13.59
CA GLY A 137 14.79 -16.63 -14.11
C GLY A 137 15.18 -17.77 -13.16
N GLN A 138 15.83 -17.49 -12.04
CA GLN A 138 16.19 -18.51 -11.07
C GLN A 138 14.93 -19.11 -10.41
N ARG A 139 14.87 -20.44 -10.31
CA ARG A 139 13.77 -21.15 -9.64
C ARG A 139 13.79 -20.83 -8.13
N LEU A 140 12.59 -20.72 -7.54
CA LEU A 140 12.44 -20.53 -6.09
C LEU A 140 12.97 -21.76 -5.34
N ARG A 141 13.83 -21.54 -4.34
CA ARG A 141 14.33 -22.59 -3.45
C ARG A 141 13.19 -23.12 -2.58
N ASP A 142 13.25 -24.39 -2.19
CA ASP A 142 12.18 -24.98 -1.37
C ASP A 142 12.10 -24.35 0.02
N GLU A 143 13.22 -23.92 0.59
CA GLU A 143 13.33 -23.21 1.86
C GLU A 143 12.63 -21.84 1.87
N ASP A 144 12.47 -21.19 0.71
CA ASP A 144 11.81 -19.90 0.59
C ASP A 144 10.30 -20.01 0.27
N LYS A 145 9.80 -21.23 0.03
CA LYS A 145 8.37 -21.45 -0.20
C LYS A 145 7.59 -21.28 1.10
N LYS A 146 6.61 -20.35 1.09
CA LYS A 146 5.79 -20.01 2.26
C LYS A 146 6.60 -19.64 3.50
N ALA A 147 7.84 -19.17 3.31
CA ALA A 147 8.77 -18.83 4.40
C ALA A 147 8.70 -17.36 4.83
N HIS A 148 7.99 -16.53 4.07
CA HIS A 148 7.89 -15.10 4.34
C HIS A 148 6.45 -14.68 4.59
N GLU A 149 6.21 -13.91 5.65
CA GLU A 149 4.90 -13.37 5.98
C GLU A 149 4.71 -12.01 5.28
N MET A 150 3.58 -11.88 4.55
CA MET A 150 3.15 -10.62 3.96
C MET A 150 1.94 -10.11 4.74
N HIS A 151 2.17 -9.08 5.54
CA HIS A 151 1.13 -8.46 6.34
C HIS A 151 0.41 -7.37 5.54
N MET A 152 -0.93 -7.39 5.58
CA MET A 152 -1.78 -6.46 4.86
C MET A 152 -2.75 -5.75 5.80
N GLY A 153 -2.86 -4.43 5.64
CA GLY A 153 -3.77 -3.60 6.41
C GLY A 153 -5.21 -3.70 5.89
N PHE A 154 -5.90 -4.81 6.22
CA PHE A 154 -7.34 -4.95 6.05
C PHE A 154 -7.99 -4.87 7.42
N SER A 155 -8.99 -3.99 7.59
CA SER A 155 -9.79 -3.88 8.81
C SER A 155 -10.86 -4.96 8.89
N ALA A 156 -11.50 -5.10 10.04
CA ALA A 156 -12.51 -6.13 10.30
C ALA A 156 -13.63 -6.15 9.24
N GLU A 157 -14.06 -4.98 8.76
CA GLU A 157 -15.09 -4.83 7.73
C GLU A 157 -14.64 -5.36 6.35
N GLU A 158 -13.34 -5.55 6.16
CA GLU A 158 -12.74 -6.01 4.91
C GLU A 158 -12.36 -7.50 4.94
N SER A 159 -12.78 -8.25 5.95
CA SER A 159 -12.44 -9.67 6.14
C SER A 159 -12.68 -10.55 4.90
N ARG A 160 -13.67 -10.21 4.06
CA ARG A 160 -13.94 -10.90 2.79
C ARG A 160 -12.80 -10.78 1.75
N ARG A 161 -11.88 -9.83 1.95
CA ARG A 161 -10.68 -9.64 1.10
C ARG A 161 -9.51 -10.50 1.54
N CYS A 162 -9.56 -11.09 2.72
CA CYS A 162 -8.52 -11.95 3.26
C CYS A 162 -8.45 -13.25 2.46
N LYS A 163 -7.39 -13.41 1.69
CA LYS A 163 -7.15 -14.59 0.84
C LYS A 163 -5.71 -15.05 1.00
N GLU A 164 -5.48 -16.33 0.73
CA GLU A 164 -4.12 -16.85 0.62
C GLU A 164 -3.33 -16.14 -0.49
N SER A 165 -2.02 -16.10 -0.32
CA SER A 165 -1.15 -15.55 -1.34
C SER A 165 -1.04 -16.48 -2.55
N PRO A 166 -1.27 -15.98 -3.77
CA PRO A 166 -0.98 -16.74 -4.99
C PRO A 166 0.54 -16.87 -5.22
N ASN A 167 1.35 -16.00 -4.60
CA ASN A 167 2.80 -16.06 -4.69
C ASN A 167 3.35 -17.13 -3.75
N PRO A 168 4.10 -18.12 -4.26
CA PRO A 168 4.60 -19.22 -3.45
C PRO A 168 5.61 -18.84 -2.36
N MET A 169 6.18 -17.62 -2.39
CA MET A 169 7.07 -17.14 -1.34
C MET A 169 6.33 -16.72 -0.07
N PHE A 170 5.08 -16.26 -0.19
CA PHE A 170 4.40 -15.56 0.88
C PHE A 170 3.27 -16.34 1.54
N VAL A 171 3.13 -16.11 2.84
CA VAL A 171 1.92 -16.37 3.62
C VAL A 171 1.30 -15.03 4.00
N ASN A 172 0.08 -14.77 3.56
CA ASN A 172 -0.63 -13.54 3.90
C ASN A 172 -1.10 -13.54 5.35
N LYS A 173 -0.97 -12.41 6.03
CA LYS A 173 -1.39 -12.18 7.41
C LYS A 173 -2.25 -10.92 7.49
N PHE A 174 -3.25 -10.94 8.37
CA PHE A 174 -4.26 -9.88 8.48
C PHE A 174 -4.48 -9.47 9.95
N PRO A 175 -3.48 -8.88 10.63
CA PRO A 175 -3.53 -8.66 12.07
C PRO A 175 -4.71 -7.80 12.53
N LEU A 176 -5.10 -6.77 11.76
CA LEU A 176 -6.24 -5.93 12.14
C LEU A 176 -7.57 -6.70 12.13
N VAL A 177 -7.73 -7.67 11.22
CA VAL A 177 -8.91 -8.55 11.19
C VAL A 177 -8.88 -9.51 12.38
N GLU A 178 -7.71 -10.07 12.70
CA GLU A 178 -7.51 -10.96 13.84
C GLU A 178 -7.80 -10.24 15.16
N MET A 179 -7.47 -8.95 15.26
CA MET A 179 -7.79 -8.09 16.42
C MET A 179 -9.21 -7.53 16.40
N GLY A 180 -9.99 -7.70 15.32
CA GLY A 180 -11.32 -7.13 15.17
C GLY A 180 -11.34 -5.61 15.00
N LEU A 181 -10.22 -4.97 14.65
CA LEU A 181 -10.12 -3.52 14.55
C LEU A 181 -10.79 -3.00 13.28
N THR A 182 -11.66 -2.02 13.47
CA THR A 182 -12.39 -1.32 12.41
C THR A 182 -11.55 -0.17 11.82
N ARG A 183 -12.05 0.44 10.75
CA ARG A 183 -11.44 1.67 10.19
C ARG A 183 -11.48 2.81 11.20
N ALA A 184 -12.56 2.93 11.96
CA ALA A 184 -12.71 3.96 12.97
C ALA A 184 -11.67 3.79 14.08
N ASP A 185 -11.46 2.55 14.57
CA ASP A 185 -10.46 2.26 15.59
C ASP A 185 -9.04 2.60 15.11
N ASN A 186 -8.69 2.22 13.88
CA ASN A 186 -7.39 2.54 13.31
C ASN A 186 -7.18 4.05 13.13
N PHE A 187 -8.24 4.80 12.76
CA PHE A 187 -8.16 6.25 12.64
C PHE A 187 -7.96 6.91 14.00
N ALA A 188 -8.74 6.52 15.00
CA ALA A 188 -8.63 7.02 16.37
C ALA A 188 -7.23 6.73 16.93
N TYR A 189 -6.75 5.48 16.80
CA TYR A 189 -5.42 5.09 17.24
C TYR A 189 -4.31 5.99 16.65
N ILE A 190 -4.28 6.15 15.32
CA ILE A 190 -3.24 6.94 14.67
C ILE A 190 -3.32 8.41 15.10
N LYS A 191 -4.53 8.96 15.19
CA LYS A 191 -4.75 10.36 15.57
C LYS A 191 -4.39 10.61 17.04
N ASP A 192 -4.89 9.76 17.94
CA ASP A 192 -4.80 9.99 19.38
C ASP A 192 -3.42 9.65 19.94
N VAL A 193 -2.77 8.62 19.41
CA VAL A 193 -1.46 8.16 19.88
C VAL A 193 -0.31 8.83 19.13
N TRP A 194 -0.44 9.00 17.81
CA TRP A 194 0.63 9.49 16.96
C TRP A 194 0.44 10.90 16.42
N GLY A 195 -0.72 11.51 16.66
CA GLY A 195 -1.05 12.87 16.21
C GLY A 195 -1.16 13.02 14.68
N LEU A 196 -1.23 11.91 13.93
CA LEU A 196 -1.31 11.94 12.47
C LEU A 196 -2.76 11.81 12.00
N GLU A 197 -3.25 12.81 11.29
CA GLU A 197 -4.55 12.71 10.59
C GLU A 197 -4.34 12.06 9.22
N THR A 198 -4.68 10.77 9.13
CA THR A 198 -4.54 10.02 7.87
C THR A 198 -5.68 10.28 6.91
N LYS A 199 -5.35 10.41 5.62
CA LYS A 199 -6.29 10.47 4.51
C LYS A 199 -6.13 9.23 3.61
N ALA A 200 -7.11 8.99 2.74
CA ALA A 200 -7.06 7.86 1.81
C ALA A 200 -5.84 7.93 0.88
N SER A 201 -5.18 6.80 0.71
CA SER A 201 -4.04 6.62 -0.19
C SER A 201 -4.49 5.94 -1.48
N ALA A 202 -4.91 6.73 -2.45
CA ALA A 202 -5.21 6.24 -3.80
C ALA A 202 -4.75 7.30 -4.80
N CYS A 203 -4.28 6.85 -5.97
CA CYS A 203 -3.81 7.76 -7.03
C CYS A 203 -4.83 8.86 -7.31
N SER A 204 -4.37 10.08 -7.55
CA SER A 204 -5.22 11.26 -7.71
C SER A 204 -6.23 11.13 -8.85
N PHE A 205 -5.89 10.42 -9.93
CA PHE A 205 -6.77 10.19 -11.10
C PHE A 205 -7.59 8.88 -10.99
N CYS A 206 -7.54 8.17 -9.86
CA CYS A 206 -8.22 6.89 -9.73
C CYS A 206 -9.75 7.01 -9.94
N PRO A 207 -10.34 6.30 -10.91
CA PRO A 207 -11.78 6.40 -11.20
C PRO A 207 -12.67 5.78 -10.11
N PHE A 208 -12.08 5.23 -9.05
CA PHE A 208 -12.79 4.75 -7.87
C PHE A 208 -13.04 5.87 -6.84
N HIS A 209 -12.46 7.04 -7.04
CA HIS A 209 -12.82 8.21 -6.24
C HIS A 209 -14.26 8.65 -6.54
N LYS A 210 -14.87 9.24 -5.52
CA LYS A 210 -16.16 9.89 -5.65
C LYS A 210 -15.98 11.36 -6.06
N ASN A 211 -17.03 11.98 -6.59
CA ASN A 211 -16.99 13.36 -7.07
C ASN A 211 -16.48 14.37 -6.02
N TYR A 212 -16.75 14.13 -4.72
CA TYR A 212 -16.26 15.01 -3.65
C TYR A 212 -14.73 15.07 -3.58
N PHE A 213 -14.04 13.99 -3.96
CA PHE A 213 -12.58 13.96 -3.97
C PHE A 213 -12.02 14.90 -5.05
N PHE A 214 -12.57 14.82 -6.27
CA PHE A 214 -12.15 15.70 -7.36
C PHE A 214 -12.54 17.17 -7.10
N LYS A 215 -13.68 17.40 -6.43
CA LYS A 215 -14.04 18.74 -5.96
C LYS A 215 -13.01 19.25 -4.94
N PHE A 216 -12.63 18.42 -3.98
CA PHE A 216 -11.60 18.76 -2.99
C PHE A 216 -10.26 19.08 -3.66
N LEU A 217 -9.81 18.26 -4.63
CA LEU A 217 -8.56 18.55 -5.37
C LEU A 217 -8.63 19.89 -6.09
N ARG A 218 -9.73 20.16 -6.77
CA ARG A 218 -9.92 21.42 -7.51
C ARG A 218 -9.84 22.65 -6.59
N GLU A 219 -10.37 22.55 -5.38
CA GLU A 219 -10.46 23.67 -4.44
C GLU A 219 -9.19 23.84 -3.60
N ASN A 220 -8.45 22.76 -3.31
CA ASN A 220 -7.34 22.78 -2.36
C ASN A 220 -5.98 22.40 -2.96
N GLU A 221 -5.95 21.70 -4.10
CA GLU A 221 -4.74 21.23 -4.77
C GLU A 221 -4.87 21.45 -6.30
N PRO A 222 -4.96 22.71 -6.75
CA PRO A 222 -5.31 23.03 -8.14
C PRO A 222 -4.27 22.51 -9.15
N GLU A 223 -2.99 22.49 -8.80
CA GLU A 223 -1.93 21.95 -9.67
C GLU A 223 -2.12 20.44 -9.90
N GLN A 224 -2.42 19.70 -8.85
CA GLN A 224 -2.67 18.27 -8.96
C GLN A 224 -4.00 17.99 -9.69
N TYR A 225 -5.00 18.83 -9.48
CA TYR A 225 -6.24 18.74 -10.25
C TYR A 225 -6.01 18.94 -11.75
N ALA A 226 -5.18 19.91 -12.13
CA ALA A 226 -4.82 20.14 -13.53
C ALA A 226 -4.09 18.93 -14.14
N GLN A 227 -3.20 18.26 -13.39
CA GLN A 227 -2.57 17.01 -13.83
C GLN A 227 -3.60 15.89 -14.05
N VAL A 228 -4.58 15.75 -13.16
CA VAL A 228 -5.65 14.74 -13.28
C VAL A 228 -6.50 15.00 -14.53
N VAL A 229 -6.87 16.25 -14.79
CA VAL A 229 -7.64 16.64 -16.00
C VAL A 229 -6.82 16.41 -17.28
N GLY A 230 -5.49 16.60 -17.23
CA GLY A 230 -4.61 16.35 -18.38
C GLY A 230 -4.44 14.86 -18.73
N VAL A 231 -4.88 13.97 -17.84
CA VAL A 231 -4.86 12.51 -18.03
C VAL A 231 -6.19 12.00 -18.62
N ASP A 232 -7.31 12.70 -18.42
CA ASP A 232 -8.66 12.33 -18.86
C ASP A 232 -8.91 12.82 -20.30
#